data_2937ecaa4ac2c55c0d6348623fd7f296
#
_entry.id   2937ecaa4ac2c55c0d6348623fd7f296
#
_cell.length_a   1.000
_cell.length_b   1.000
_cell.length_c   1.000
_cell.angle_alpha   90.00
_cell.angle_beta   90.00
_cell.angle_gamma   90.00
#
_symmetry.space_group_name_H-M   'P 1'
#
loop_
_entity.id
_entity.type
_entity.pdbx_description
1 polymer ?
#
loop_
_entity_poly.entity_id
_entity_poly.type
_entity_poly.pdbx_seq_one_letter_code
_entity_poly.pdbx_strand_id
1 'polypeptide(L)'
;VAGFTADDLDRLPGIPPHTELIDGSLVFAGPQTNFHMATLFLLESELRRAAPSDLRVRREMTVTLGERQRPEPDVMVVRAEAVKGPGQTTYLPADVALVVEVVSTESEIRDRRRKPELYAEAGIPHFWRVENTQGVPTVYVYELDPATRHYALMGIHHDRLKVPLPFEIDIDLAETENL
;
A
#
# COMPACT_ATOMS: atom_id res chain seq x y z
N VAL A 1 8.03 19.81 -19.78
CA VAL A 1 7.17 20.48 -18.81
C VAL A 1 7.55 19.96 -17.44
N ALA A 2 8.03 20.83 -16.55
CA ALA A 2 8.30 20.47 -15.17
C ALA A 2 6.96 20.21 -14.48
N GLY A 3 6.75 18.96 -13.99
CA GLY A 3 5.61 18.61 -13.16
C GLY A 3 5.87 18.90 -11.69
N PHE A 4 5.02 18.40 -10.83
CA PHE A 4 5.18 18.48 -9.38
C PHE A 4 6.28 17.55 -8.88
N THR A 5 6.82 17.88 -7.70
CA THR A 5 7.82 17.07 -7.00
C THR A 5 7.24 16.48 -5.70
N ALA A 6 7.91 15.49 -5.15
CA ALA A 6 7.48 14.85 -3.90
C ALA A 6 7.36 15.86 -2.74
N ASP A 7 8.28 16.83 -2.67
CA ASP A 7 8.27 17.87 -1.64
C ASP A 7 7.07 18.82 -1.76
N ASP A 8 6.51 18.97 -2.95
CA ASP A 8 5.36 19.84 -3.17
C ASP A 8 4.12 19.38 -2.38
N LEU A 9 4.00 18.07 -2.13
CA LEU A 9 2.87 17.55 -1.33
C LEU A 9 2.85 18.09 0.11
N ASP A 10 4.01 18.43 0.66
CA ASP A 10 4.10 18.99 2.02
C ASP A 10 4.08 20.54 2.02
N ARG A 11 4.35 21.17 0.89
CA ARG A 11 4.57 22.64 0.80
C ARG A 11 3.43 23.42 0.16
N LEU A 12 2.77 22.83 -0.83
CA LEU A 12 1.74 23.54 -1.57
C LEU A 12 0.48 23.72 -0.72
N PRO A 13 -0.07 24.94 -0.64
CA PRO A 13 -1.32 25.17 0.08
C PRO A 13 -2.50 24.58 -0.68
N GLY A 14 -3.52 24.13 0.06
CA GLY A 14 -4.78 23.69 -0.52
C GLY A 14 -4.75 22.33 -1.22
N ILE A 15 -3.67 21.55 -1.07
CA ILE A 15 -3.66 20.18 -1.53
C ILE A 15 -4.62 19.34 -0.66
N PRO A 16 -5.60 18.65 -1.29
CA PRO A 16 -6.51 17.78 -0.54
C PRO A 16 -5.77 16.66 0.19
N PRO A 17 -6.27 16.19 1.35
CA PRO A 17 -5.76 14.96 1.97
C PRO A 17 -5.79 13.78 0.99
N HIS A 18 -4.87 12.85 1.16
CA HIS A 18 -4.74 11.65 0.33
C HIS A 18 -4.42 11.94 -1.14
N THR A 19 -3.74 13.05 -1.40
CA THR A 19 -3.19 13.34 -2.73
C THR A 19 -1.89 12.54 -2.92
N GLU A 20 -1.79 11.87 -4.06
CA GLU A 20 -0.60 11.14 -4.47
C GLU A 20 0.15 11.89 -5.57
N LEU A 21 1.43 11.60 -5.71
CA LEU A 21 2.23 12.06 -6.83
C LEU A 21 2.67 10.85 -7.66
N ILE A 22 2.19 10.76 -8.89
CA ILE A 22 2.52 9.69 -9.83
C ILE A 22 3.02 10.32 -11.13
N ASP A 23 4.23 10.00 -11.51
CA ASP A 23 4.88 10.54 -12.72
C ASP A 23 4.86 12.08 -12.78
N GLY A 24 4.98 12.73 -11.63
CA GLY A 24 4.97 14.18 -11.50
C GLY A 24 3.58 14.83 -11.62
N SER A 25 2.51 14.03 -11.62
CA SER A 25 1.13 14.51 -11.65
C SER A 25 0.45 14.25 -10.31
N LEU A 26 -0.32 15.23 -9.84
CA LEU A 26 -1.13 15.09 -8.63
C LEU A 26 -2.36 14.23 -8.94
N VAL A 27 -2.60 13.23 -8.10
CA VAL A 27 -3.75 12.34 -8.18
C VAL A 27 -4.58 12.50 -6.91
N PHE A 28 -5.84 12.85 -7.06
CA PHE A 28 -6.77 13.06 -5.95
C PHE A 28 -7.62 11.83 -5.71
N ALA A 29 -7.93 11.55 -4.44
CA ALA A 29 -8.82 10.46 -4.06
C ALA A 29 -10.27 10.94 -4.03
N GLY A 30 -11.18 10.08 -4.53
CA GLY A 30 -12.63 10.27 -4.37
C GLY A 30 -13.15 9.66 -3.06
N PRO A 31 -14.48 9.69 -2.84
CA PRO A 31 -15.09 9.04 -1.68
C PRO A 31 -14.81 7.53 -1.65
N GLN A 32 -14.58 6.99 -0.47
CA GLN A 32 -14.32 5.57 -0.27
C GLN A 32 -15.62 4.78 -0.11
N THR A 33 -15.61 3.53 -0.59
CA THR A 33 -16.74 2.61 -0.43
C THR A 33 -16.69 1.91 0.94
N ASN A 34 -17.83 1.33 1.37
CA ASN A 34 -17.85 0.47 2.55
C ASN A 34 -16.88 -0.71 2.42
N PHE A 35 -16.79 -1.30 1.24
CA PHE A 35 -15.85 -2.39 0.97
C PHE A 35 -14.41 -1.95 1.24
N HIS A 36 -14.01 -0.81 0.71
CA HIS A 36 -12.66 -0.27 0.91
C HIS A 36 -12.37 -0.04 2.40
N MET A 37 -13.27 0.64 3.08
CA MET A 37 -13.13 0.94 4.51
C MET A 37 -13.01 -0.33 5.35
N ALA A 38 -13.92 -1.30 5.17
CA ALA A 38 -13.93 -2.54 5.94
C ALA A 38 -12.69 -3.40 5.66
N THR A 39 -12.29 -3.50 4.40
CA THR A 39 -11.10 -4.24 3.98
C THR A 39 -9.83 -3.62 4.58
N LEU A 40 -9.71 -2.30 4.49
CA LEU A 40 -8.57 -1.56 5.03
C LEU A 40 -8.48 -1.75 6.55
N PHE A 41 -9.59 -1.63 7.25
CA PHE A 41 -9.66 -1.81 8.70
C PHE A 41 -9.23 -3.23 9.10
N LEU A 42 -9.76 -4.25 8.42
CA LEU A 42 -9.41 -5.65 8.70
C LEU A 42 -7.91 -5.89 8.51
N LEU A 43 -7.38 -5.51 7.35
CA LEU A 43 -5.97 -5.76 7.03
C LEU A 43 -5.04 -4.99 7.97
N GLU A 44 -5.31 -3.72 8.24
CA GLU A 44 -4.53 -2.94 9.20
C GLU A 44 -4.54 -3.58 10.58
N SER A 45 -5.71 -3.92 11.10
CA SER A 45 -5.88 -4.46 12.45
C SER A 45 -5.17 -5.80 12.61
N GLU A 46 -5.34 -6.70 11.66
CA GLU A 46 -4.74 -8.03 11.70
C GLU A 46 -3.21 -7.97 11.51
N LEU A 47 -2.72 -7.12 10.62
CA LEU A 47 -1.29 -6.90 10.45
C LEU A 47 -0.66 -6.30 11.71
N ARG A 48 -1.33 -5.33 12.35
CA ARG A 48 -0.85 -4.75 13.62
C ARG A 48 -0.75 -5.79 14.73
N ARG A 49 -1.72 -6.69 14.81
CA ARG A 49 -1.75 -7.74 15.82
C ARG A 49 -0.63 -8.77 15.61
N ALA A 50 -0.32 -9.11 14.36
CA ALA A 50 0.64 -10.15 14.00
C ALA A 50 2.08 -9.62 13.85
N ALA A 51 2.28 -8.34 13.62
CA ALA A 51 3.59 -7.76 13.33
C ALA A 51 4.57 -7.94 14.48
N PRO A 52 5.81 -8.38 14.19
CA PRO A 52 6.87 -8.42 15.20
C PRO A 52 7.28 -7.01 15.65
N SER A 53 8.02 -6.94 16.76
CA SER A 53 8.34 -5.67 17.44
C SER A 53 9.22 -4.71 16.62
N ASP A 54 9.93 -5.22 15.62
CA ASP A 54 10.79 -4.43 14.73
C ASP A 54 10.05 -3.86 13.51
N LEU A 55 8.74 -4.15 13.38
CA LEU A 55 7.89 -3.64 12.30
C LEU A 55 6.72 -2.83 12.85
N ARG A 56 6.22 -1.92 12.01
CA ARG A 56 5.04 -1.09 12.30
C ARG A 56 4.12 -1.06 11.09
N VAL A 57 2.83 -0.99 11.34
CA VAL A 57 1.82 -0.90 10.29
C VAL A 57 1.35 0.54 10.15
N ARG A 58 1.21 1.00 8.93
CA ARG A 58 0.77 2.36 8.59
C ARG A 58 -0.38 2.30 7.59
N ARG A 59 -1.37 3.13 7.82
CA ARG A 59 -2.53 3.29 6.93
C ARG A 59 -2.46 4.68 6.28
N GLU A 60 -2.69 4.70 4.97
CA GLU A 60 -2.85 5.96 4.21
C GLU A 60 -1.73 6.97 4.46
N MET A 61 -0.50 6.48 4.47
CA MET A 61 0.70 7.31 4.49
C MET A 61 1.50 7.12 3.21
N THR A 62 2.14 8.17 2.75
CA THR A 62 2.90 8.14 1.51
C THR A 62 4.27 7.45 1.67
N VAL A 63 4.77 6.92 0.56
CA VAL A 63 6.16 6.50 0.40
C VAL A 63 6.79 7.31 -0.72
N THR A 64 7.92 7.95 -0.44
CA THR A 64 8.66 8.73 -1.43
C THR A 64 9.62 7.82 -2.17
N LEU A 65 9.27 7.46 -3.40
CA LEU A 65 10.06 6.57 -4.24
C LEU A 65 11.11 7.33 -5.06
N GLY A 66 10.87 8.60 -5.31
CA GLY A 66 11.76 9.48 -6.08
C GLY A 66 11.18 10.89 -6.17
N GLU A 67 11.89 11.77 -6.86
CA GLU A 67 11.50 13.18 -6.98
C GLU A 67 10.08 13.38 -7.52
N ARG A 68 9.64 12.50 -8.43
CA ARG A 68 8.35 12.61 -9.13
C ARG A 68 7.38 11.49 -8.77
N GLN A 69 7.69 10.70 -7.74
CA GLN A 69 6.93 9.52 -7.33
C GLN A 69 6.74 9.52 -5.82
N ARG A 70 5.52 9.76 -5.37
CA ARG A 70 5.14 9.69 -3.97
C ARG A 70 3.70 9.18 -3.85
N PRO A 71 3.50 7.87 -4.10
CA PRO A 71 2.21 7.23 -3.92
C PRO A 71 1.83 7.10 -2.45
N GLU A 72 0.55 6.91 -2.18
CA GLU A 72 0.00 6.66 -0.86
C GLU A 72 -0.62 5.26 -0.83
N PRO A 73 0.13 4.23 -0.40
CA PRO A 73 -0.44 2.90 -0.20
C PRO A 73 -1.57 2.92 0.81
N ASP A 74 -2.58 2.09 0.59
CA ASP A 74 -3.68 1.95 1.55
C ASP A 74 -3.17 1.44 2.91
N VAL A 75 -2.32 0.42 2.88
CA VAL A 75 -1.60 -0.08 4.06
C VAL A 75 -0.17 -0.38 3.69
N MET A 76 0.76 -0.13 4.59
CA MET A 76 2.13 -0.59 4.45
C MET A 76 2.71 -1.04 5.79
N VAL A 77 3.69 -1.91 5.72
CA VAL A 77 4.47 -2.35 6.87
C VAL A 77 5.88 -1.77 6.73
N VAL A 78 6.32 -1.06 7.75
CA VAL A 78 7.60 -0.35 7.77
C VAL A 78 8.46 -0.81 8.94
N ARG A 79 9.77 -0.61 8.84
CA ARG A 79 10.67 -0.88 9.96
C ARG A 79 10.39 0.10 11.10
N ALA A 80 10.40 -0.41 12.33
CA ALA A 80 10.12 0.41 13.52
C ALA A 80 11.09 1.60 13.64
N GLU A 81 12.36 1.40 13.30
CA GLU A 81 13.38 2.45 13.34
C GLU A 81 13.17 3.58 12.32
N ALA A 82 12.33 3.35 11.31
CA ALA A 82 11.98 4.37 10.32
C ALA A 82 10.93 5.37 10.84
N VAL A 83 10.29 5.09 11.96
CA VAL A 83 9.32 5.99 12.59
C VAL A 83 10.08 7.08 13.36
N LYS A 84 9.97 8.32 12.88
CA LYS A 84 10.74 9.46 13.42
C LYS A 84 9.94 10.37 14.35
N GLY A 85 8.62 10.31 14.32
CA GLY A 85 7.78 11.13 15.19
C GLY A 85 6.40 11.45 14.62
N PRO A 86 5.55 12.15 15.37
CA PRO A 86 4.15 12.38 15.00
C PRO A 86 3.97 13.30 13.78
N GLY A 87 4.96 14.09 13.42
CA GLY A 87 4.90 14.98 12.25
C GLY A 87 5.40 14.37 10.94
N GLN A 88 5.79 13.12 10.96
CA GLN A 88 6.29 12.43 9.75
C GLN A 88 5.16 12.19 8.76
N THR A 89 5.38 12.50 7.48
CA THR A 89 4.38 12.38 6.42
C THR A 89 4.71 11.32 5.39
N THR A 90 5.95 10.81 5.37
CA THR A 90 6.38 9.88 4.33
C THR A 90 7.43 8.90 4.85
N TYR A 91 7.58 7.79 4.14
CA TYR A 91 8.63 6.79 4.36
C TYR A 91 9.47 6.63 3.10
N LEU A 92 10.66 6.06 3.25
CA LEU A 92 11.53 5.71 2.12
C LEU A 92 11.35 4.23 1.76
N PRO A 93 11.51 3.84 0.49
CA PRO A 93 11.26 2.46 0.06
C PRO A 93 12.14 1.43 0.77
N ALA A 94 13.37 1.79 1.15
CA ALA A 94 14.27 0.91 1.91
C ALA A 94 13.73 0.52 3.29
N ASP A 95 12.82 1.30 3.83
CA ASP A 95 12.20 1.07 5.14
C ASP A 95 10.86 0.34 5.06
N VAL A 96 10.40 0.00 3.86
CA VAL A 96 9.09 -0.62 3.62
C VAL A 96 9.26 -2.11 3.33
N ALA A 97 8.61 -2.95 4.13
CA ALA A 97 8.61 -4.42 3.95
C ALA A 97 7.45 -4.91 3.09
N LEU A 98 6.30 -4.24 3.17
CA LEU A 98 5.08 -4.63 2.46
C LEU A 98 4.28 -3.39 2.09
N VAL A 99 3.74 -3.38 0.88
CA VAL A 99 2.73 -2.42 0.42
C VAL A 99 1.46 -3.16 0.05
N VAL A 100 0.32 -2.63 0.49
CA VAL A 100 -1.01 -3.15 0.17
C VAL A 100 -1.82 -2.05 -0.52
N GLU A 101 -2.38 -2.39 -1.69
CA GLU A 101 -3.32 -1.54 -2.43
C GLU A 101 -4.67 -2.25 -2.54
N VAL A 102 -5.72 -1.59 -2.08
CA VAL A 102 -7.10 -2.05 -2.25
C VAL A 102 -7.68 -1.35 -3.47
N VAL A 103 -7.89 -2.11 -4.53
CA VAL A 103 -8.32 -1.57 -5.82
C VAL A 103 -9.73 -0.99 -5.73
N SER A 104 -9.89 0.21 -6.24
CA SER A 104 -11.18 0.87 -6.44
C SER A 104 -11.43 1.08 -7.93
N THR A 105 -12.66 1.41 -8.31
CA THR A 105 -12.98 1.71 -9.72
C THR A 105 -12.15 2.86 -10.27
N GLU A 106 -11.84 3.86 -9.45
CA GLU A 106 -11.03 5.02 -9.86
C GLU A 106 -9.53 4.70 -9.97
N SER A 107 -9.02 3.80 -9.12
CA SER A 107 -7.60 3.49 -9.04
C SER A 107 -7.18 2.28 -9.87
N GLU A 108 -8.13 1.60 -10.51
CA GLU A 108 -7.95 0.28 -11.14
C GLU A 108 -6.70 0.15 -11.99
N ILE A 109 -6.49 1.07 -12.93
CA ILE A 109 -5.33 1.02 -13.83
C ILE A 109 -4.03 1.28 -13.06
N ARG A 110 -4.03 2.25 -12.15
CA ARG A 110 -2.85 2.59 -11.35
C ARG A 110 -2.46 1.45 -10.43
N ASP A 111 -3.41 0.90 -9.68
CA ASP A 111 -3.17 -0.12 -8.66
C ASP A 111 -2.81 -1.48 -9.26
N ARG A 112 -3.30 -1.77 -10.46
CA ARG A 112 -3.00 -3.02 -11.16
C ARG A 112 -1.73 -2.99 -12.00
N ARG A 113 -1.29 -1.81 -12.43
CA ARG A 113 -0.16 -1.66 -13.37
C ARG A 113 0.91 -0.71 -12.87
N ARG A 114 0.61 0.59 -12.81
CA ARG A 114 1.65 1.62 -12.63
C ARG A 114 2.28 1.59 -11.24
N LYS A 115 1.48 1.53 -10.20
CA LYS A 115 2.02 1.49 -8.82
C LYS A 115 2.86 0.25 -8.55
N PRO A 116 2.44 -0.99 -8.92
CA PRO A 116 3.29 -2.17 -8.78
C PRO A 116 4.65 -2.04 -9.46
N GLU A 117 4.69 -1.48 -10.68
CA GLU A 117 5.96 -1.20 -11.37
C GLU A 117 6.85 -0.28 -10.55
N LEU A 118 6.29 0.83 -10.04
CA LEU A 118 7.02 1.80 -9.24
C LEU A 118 7.55 1.20 -7.93
N TYR A 119 6.74 0.42 -7.23
CA TYR A 119 7.15 -0.25 -6.00
C TYR A 119 8.23 -1.28 -6.24
N ALA A 120 8.12 -2.06 -7.31
CA ALA A 120 9.12 -3.06 -7.69
C ALA A 120 10.45 -2.43 -8.08
N GLU A 121 10.42 -1.37 -8.89
CA GLU A 121 11.62 -0.60 -9.27
C GLU A 121 12.32 -0.01 -8.04
N ALA A 122 11.56 0.41 -7.04
CA ALA A 122 12.08 0.95 -5.79
C ALA A 122 12.61 -0.12 -4.82
N GLY A 123 12.42 -1.40 -5.14
CA GLY A 123 12.96 -2.52 -4.36
C GLY A 123 12.10 -2.96 -3.17
N ILE A 124 10.83 -2.59 -3.12
CA ILE A 124 9.91 -3.02 -2.04
C ILE A 124 9.63 -4.52 -2.20
N PRO A 125 9.98 -5.37 -1.19
CA PRO A 125 10.02 -6.82 -1.38
C PRO A 125 8.68 -7.50 -1.50
N HIS A 126 7.63 -6.98 -0.85
CA HIS A 126 6.30 -7.60 -0.83
C HIS A 126 5.23 -6.61 -1.24
N PHE A 127 4.31 -7.06 -2.09
CA PHE A 127 3.19 -6.28 -2.58
C PHE A 127 1.91 -7.13 -2.59
N TRP A 128 0.83 -6.60 -2.03
CA TRP A 128 -0.49 -7.22 -2.14
C TRP A 128 -1.44 -6.31 -2.91
N ARG A 129 -2.12 -6.87 -3.88
CA ARG A 129 -3.25 -6.23 -4.54
C ARG A 129 -4.54 -6.89 -4.05
N VAL A 130 -5.44 -6.10 -3.51
CA VAL A 130 -6.71 -6.58 -2.97
C VAL A 130 -7.84 -6.15 -3.89
N GLU A 131 -8.60 -7.12 -4.38
CA GLU A 131 -9.71 -6.93 -5.29
C GLU A 131 -11.04 -7.20 -4.59
N ASN A 132 -12.10 -6.52 -5.03
CA ASN A 132 -13.46 -6.80 -4.60
C ASN A 132 -14.04 -7.92 -5.47
N THR A 133 -14.28 -9.07 -4.87
CA THR A 133 -14.95 -10.20 -5.52
C THR A 133 -16.31 -10.40 -4.85
N GLN A 134 -17.35 -9.80 -5.43
CA GLN A 134 -18.73 -9.90 -4.92
C GLN A 134 -18.86 -9.47 -3.43
N GLY A 135 -18.15 -8.41 -3.05
CA GLY A 135 -18.21 -7.86 -1.70
C GLY A 135 -17.20 -8.45 -0.72
N VAL A 136 -16.43 -9.45 -1.12
CA VAL A 136 -15.39 -10.10 -0.28
C VAL A 136 -14.01 -9.84 -0.88
N PRO A 137 -12.98 -9.57 -0.04
CA PRO A 137 -11.63 -9.36 -0.55
C PRO A 137 -11.03 -10.62 -1.15
N THR A 138 -10.36 -10.47 -2.29
CA THR A 138 -9.43 -11.44 -2.86
C THR A 138 -8.05 -10.83 -2.85
N VAL A 139 -7.07 -11.49 -2.26
CA VAL A 139 -5.72 -10.96 -2.10
C VAL A 139 -4.75 -11.67 -3.05
N TYR A 140 -4.16 -10.87 -3.94
CA TYR A 140 -3.09 -11.29 -4.84
C TYR A 140 -1.76 -10.95 -4.17
N VAL A 141 -1.00 -11.98 -3.81
CA VAL A 141 0.27 -11.84 -3.09
C VAL A 141 1.44 -11.93 -4.06
N TYR A 142 2.28 -10.91 -4.06
CA TYR A 142 3.46 -10.81 -4.92
C TYR A 142 4.73 -10.68 -4.09
N GLU A 143 5.81 -11.24 -4.63
CA GLU A 143 7.17 -11.03 -4.14
C GLU A 143 8.04 -10.45 -5.25
N LEU A 144 8.96 -9.57 -4.86
CA LEU A 144 9.93 -9.00 -5.78
C LEU A 144 10.93 -10.07 -6.24
N ASP A 145 11.05 -10.24 -7.56
CA ASP A 145 12.15 -10.96 -8.15
C ASP A 145 13.33 -9.96 -8.30
N PRO A 146 14.40 -10.11 -7.51
CA PRO A 146 15.49 -9.15 -7.53
C PRO A 146 16.29 -9.16 -8.85
N ALA A 147 16.24 -10.26 -9.60
CA ALA A 147 16.93 -10.37 -10.88
C ALA A 147 16.24 -9.57 -11.99
N THR A 148 14.90 -9.64 -12.06
CA THR A 148 14.10 -8.93 -13.07
C THR A 148 13.62 -7.57 -12.60
N ARG A 149 13.59 -7.31 -11.28
CA ARG A 149 12.98 -6.15 -10.61
C ARG A 149 11.50 -6.01 -10.93
N HIS A 150 10.83 -7.14 -11.13
CA HIS A 150 9.38 -7.23 -11.29
C HIS A 150 8.79 -8.10 -10.18
N TYR A 151 7.51 -7.87 -9.89
CA TYR A 151 6.77 -8.71 -8.96
C TYR A 151 6.36 -10.02 -9.61
N ALA A 152 6.60 -11.14 -8.90
CA ALA A 152 6.12 -12.45 -9.26
C ALA A 152 4.91 -12.81 -8.39
N LEU A 153 3.83 -13.29 -9.01
CA LEU A 153 2.63 -13.74 -8.29
C LEU A 153 2.94 -15.03 -7.53
N MET A 154 2.81 -14.98 -6.21
CA MET A 154 3.07 -16.13 -5.32
C MET A 154 1.81 -16.88 -4.94
N GLY A 155 0.65 -16.21 -4.93
CA GLY A 155 -0.62 -16.83 -4.63
C GLY A 155 -1.79 -15.87 -4.74
N ILE A 156 -2.99 -16.47 -4.85
CA ILE A 156 -4.27 -15.77 -4.85
C ILE A 156 -5.09 -16.36 -3.70
N HIS A 157 -5.50 -15.51 -2.76
CA HIS A 157 -6.17 -15.96 -1.55
C HIS A 157 -7.62 -15.48 -1.53
N HIS A 158 -8.52 -16.46 -1.41
CA HIS A 158 -9.95 -16.25 -1.17
C HIS A 158 -10.26 -16.70 0.26
N ASP A 159 -11.26 -16.14 0.89
CA ASP A 159 -11.74 -16.51 2.23
C ASP A 159 -10.70 -16.36 3.33
N ARG A 160 -9.52 -16.92 3.16
CA ARG A 160 -8.45 -16.88 4.14
C ARG A 160 -7.10 -16.55 3.51
N LEU A 161 -6.41 -15.58 4.09
CA LEU A 161 -5.07 -15.16 3.71
C LEU A 161 -4.07 -15.75 4.72
N LYS A 162 -3.32 -16.77 4.28
CA LYS A 162 -2.29 -17.38 5.12
C LYS A 162 -0.97 -17.39 4.37
N VAL A 163 0.00 -16.60 4.85
CA VAL A 163 1.31 -16.42 4.23
C VAL A 163 2.41 -16.36 5.31
N PRO A 164 3.62 -16.84 5.02
CA PRO A 164 4.74 -16.82 5.98
C PRO A 164 5.54 -15.51 5.94
N LEU A 165 5.41 -14.70 4.89
CA LEU A 165 6.20 -13.50 4.65
C LEU A 165 5.32 -12.26 4.41
N PRO A 166 5.77 -11.08 4.85
CA PRO A 166 7.04 -10.76 5.52
C PRO A 166 7.16 -11.27 6.96
N PHE A 167 6.10 -11.78 7.53
CA PHE A 167 6.00 -12.50 8.81
C PHE A 167 4.80 -13.43 8.73
N GLU A 168 4.62 -14.30 9.71
CA GLU A 168 3.45 -15.19 9.74
C GLU A 168 2.15 -14.39 9.84
N ILE A 169 1.30 -14.50 8.82
CA ILE A 169 0.03 -13.81 8.69
C ILE A 169 -1.06 -14.86 8.42
N ASP A 170 -2.15 -14.76 9.17
CA ASP A 170 -3.32 -15.63 9.03
C ASP A 170 -4.59 -14.79 9.29
N ILE A 171 -5.28 -14.40 8.22
CA ILE A 171 -6.42 -13.50 8.26
C ILE A 171 -7.65 -14.17 7.63
N ASP A 172 -8.77 -14.16 8.36
CA ASP A 172 -10.08 -14.52 7.82
C ASP A 172 -10.64 -13.34 7.04
N LEU A 173 -10.62 -13.42 5.72
CA LEU A 173 -11.08 -12.34 4.85
C LEU A 173 -12.60 -12.15 4.87
N ALA A 174 -13.35 -13.17 5.29
CA ALA A 174 -14.81 -13.08 5.43
C ALA A 174 -15.26 -12.17 6.59
N GLU A 175 -14.36 -11.85 7.52
CA GLU A 175 -14.66 -10.94 8.64
C GLU A 175 -15.05 -9.52 8.17
N THR A 176 -14.72 -9.13 6.95
CA THR A 176 -15.18 -7.85 6.38
C THR A 176 -16.71 -7.75 6.33
N GLU A 177 -17.43 -8.87 6.25
CA GLU A 177 -18.88 -8.90 6.23
C GLU A 177 -19.51 -8.48 7.58
N ASN A 178 -18.72 -8.51 8.66
CA ASN A 178 -19.16 -8.19 10.01
C ASN A 178 -18.75 -6.77 10.45
N LEU A 179 -18.11 -5.99 9.57
CA LEU A 179 -17.57 -4.66 9.87
C LEU A 179 -18.42 -3.52 9.32
#